data_51c9f82d91e0b7f46021d00b78219a1b
#
_entry.id   51c9f82d91e0b7f46021d00b78219a1b
#
_cell.length_a   1.000
_cell.length_b   1.000
_cell.length_c   1.000
_cell.angle_alpha   90.00
_cell.angle_beta   90.00
_cell.angle_gamma   90.00
#
_symmetry.space_group_name_H-M   'P 1'
#
loop_
_entity.id
_entity.type
_entity.pdbx_description
1 polymer ?
#
loop_
_entity_poly.entity_id
_entity_poly.type
_entity_poly.pdbx_seq_one_letter_code
_entity_poly.pdbx_strand_id
1 'polypeptide(L)'
;MQSIATSMKRITLDEGPISEVHAFWLAGMSCDGCSIAAVGAKNPSVDQLLKAAIPGLPKVILHHPVLSVTAGDEFIESYHKAKQGKLGAPYVVLYEGSVADESIAEKFGGYWSAMGTEESNDGTHQPIPTAKWLNDLAPEAAAVVAVGTCATWGGIPAAAGNVTNSMSVMDFLGKDYLSSLGLPPINIPGCAPVGDNLTETIASILMFLVGLGPLPEFDGLGRPAWLYKDTVHRLSLIHISEPTRLR
;
A
#
# COMPACT_ATOMS: atom_id res chain seq x y z
N MET A 1 -3.66 -15.87 25.34
CA MET A 1 -3.81 -14.39 25.25
C MET A 1 -2.78 -13.77 26.19
N GLN A 2 -1.52 -13.74 25.75
CA GLN A 2 -0.45 -13.01 26.45
C GLN A 2 0.05 -11.93 25.50
N SER A 3 -0.23 -10.72 25.89
CA SER A 3 0.48 -9.44 25.68
C SER A 3 1.32 -9.28 24.40
N ILE A 4 0.66 -8.86 23.31
CA ILE A 4 1.29 -8.18 22.16
C ILE A 4 1.72 -6.74 22.51
N ALA A 5 1.54 -6.34 23.77
CA ALA A 5 1.77 -4.97 24.24
C ALA A 5 3.23 -4.61 24.54
N THR A 6 4.23 -5.47 24.26
CA THR A 6 5.57 -5.26 24.82
C THR A 6 6.68 -5.03 23.81
N SER A 7 6.38 -4.80 22.53
CA SER A 7 7.42 -4.43 21.55
C SER A 7 6.95 -3.38 20.54
N MET A 8 6.12 -2.45 20.95
CA MET A 8 5.98 -1.21 20.21
C MET A 8 7.27 -0.41 20.41
N LYS A 9 8.18 -0.49 19.46
CA LYS A 9 9.18 0.55 19.26
C LYS A 9 8.38 1.81 18.94
N ARG A 10 7.99 2.58 19.98
CA ARG A 10 7.49 3.93 19.76
C ARG A 10 8.52 4.60 18.90
N ILE A 11 8.12 5.06 17.73
CA ILE A 11 8.83 6.12 17.02
C ILE A 11 8.72 7.30 18.00
N THR A 12 9.65 7.38 18.94
CA THR A 12 9.88 8.60 19.70
C THR A 12 10.54 9.53 18.68
N LEU A 13 9.70 10.24 17.95
CA LEU A 13 10.14 11.39 17.21
C LEU A 13 10.52 12.42 18.27
N ASP A 14 11.80 12.50 18.56
CA ASP A 14 12.40 13.57 19.39
C ASP A 14 12.25 14.94 18.71
N GLU A 15 11.60 15.00 17.57
CA GLU A 15 11.47 16.18 16.70
C GLU A 15 9.97 16.50 16.46
N GLY A 16 9.30 17.04 17.49
CA GLY A 16 8.01 17.75 17.30
C GLY A 16 6.86 16.95 16.65
N PRO A 17 5.72 17.60 16.35
CA PRO A 17 4.59 16.91 15.70
C PRO A 17 4.92 16.57 14.26
N ILE A 18 4.51 15.34 13.81
CA ILE A 18 4.64 14.89 12.43
C ILE A 18 3.87 15.86 11.51
N SER A 19 4.59 16.64 10.70
CA SER A 19 4.00 17.60 9.77
C SER A 19 3.72 17.00 8.39
N GLU A 20 4.48 15.98 8.00
CA GLU A 20 4.33 15.30 6.71
C GLU A 20 4.60 13.80 6.81
N VAL A 21 4.00 13.04 5.92
CA VAL A 21 4.18 11.60 5.76
C VAL A 21 4.33 11.30 4.27
N HIS A 22 5.36 10.55 3.89
CA HIS A 22 5.52 10.13 2.51
C HIS A 22 4.70 8.88 2.22
N ALA A 23 4.10 8.83 1.05
CA ALA A 23 3.35 7.68 0.55
C ALA A 23 4.01 7.20 -0.76
N PHE A 24 4.70 6.05 -0.70
CA PHE A 24 5.34 5.44 -1.85
C PHE A 24 4.39 4.44 -2.50
N TRP A 25 3.96 4.74 -3.72
CA TRP A 25 3.11 3.86 -4.50
C TRP A 25 3.95 3.02 -5.44
N LEU A 26 3.88 1.71 -5.27
CA LEU A 26 4.59 0.72 -6.07
C LEU A 26 3.58 0.03 -7.00
N ALA A 27 3.84 0.07 -8.30
CA ALA A 27 3.05 -0.63 -9.31
C ALA A 27 3.78 -1.92 -9.73
N GLY A 28 3.29 -3.07 -9.26
CA GLY A 28 3.77 -4.40 -9.65
C GLY A 28 3.10 -4.86 -10.95
N MET A 29 2.59 -6.11 -10.97
CA MET A 29 1.78 -6.62 -12.09
C MET A 29 0.39 -5.98 -12.06
N SER A 30 0.34 -4.68 -12.37
CA SER A 30 -0.81 -3.80 -12.21
C SER A 30 -1.49 -3.46 -13.54
N CYS A 31 -2.76 -3.10 -13.47
CA CYS A 31 -3.53 -2.52 -14.58
C CYS A 31 -3.89 -1.04 -14.34
N ASP A 32 -3.33 -0.39 -13.29
CA ASP A 32 -3.62 0.97 -12.83
C ASP A 32 -5.08 1.23 -12.40
N GLY A 33 -5.92 0.19 -12.35
CA GLY A 33 -7.32 0.32 -11.95
C GLY A 33 -7.51 0.81 -10.53
N CYS A 34 -6.60 0.44 -9.61
CA CYS A 34 -6.65 0.89 -8.22
C CYS A 34 -6.22 2.37 -8.09
N SER A 35 -5.22 2.80 -8.88
CA SER A 35 -4.83 4.21 -9.01
C SER A 35 -6.00 5.07 -9.51
N ILE A 36 -6.69 4.61 -10.55
CA ILE A 36 -7.89 5.28 -11.10
C ILE A 36 -8.99 5.36 -10.04
N ALA A 37 -9.25 4.28 -9.31
CA ALA A 37 -10.23 4.27 -8.24
C ALA A 37 -9.88 5.23 -7.11
N ALA A 38 -8.60 5.30 -6.73
CA ALA A 38 -8.10 6.23 -5.72
C ALA A 38 -8.37 7.69 -6.09
N VAL A 39 -8.12 8.07 -7.35
CA VAL A 39 -8.41 9.44 -7.85
C VAL A 39 -9.90 9.77 -7.75
N GLY A 40 -10.77 8.78 -7.84
CA GLY A 40 -12.23 8.95 -7.69
C GLY A 40 -12.72 9.09 -6.24
N ALA A 41 -11.86 8.95 -5.25
CA ALA A 41 -12.24 9.07 -3.83
C ALA A 41 -12.72 10.49 -3.48
N LYS A 42 -13.67 10.55 -2.55
CA LYS A 42 -14.30 11.82 -2.10
C LYS A 42 -14.21 12.06 -0.60
N ASN A 43 -14.15 11.00 0.22
CA ASN A 43 -14.22 11.08 1.67
C ASN A 43 -13.17 10.20 2.38
N PRO A 44 -11.95 10.74 2.61
CA PRO A 44 -11.38 11.95 2.05
C PRO A 44 -10.96 11.78 0.60
N SER A 45 -10.91 12.87 -0.17
CA SER A 45 -10.29 12.82 -1.48
C SER A 45 -8.76 12.77 -1.38
N VAL A 46 -8.09 12.25 -2.42
CA VAL A 46 -6.63 12.27 -2.50
C VAL A 46 -6.11 13.71 -2.37
N ASP A 47 -6.76 14.67 -3.03
CA ASP A 47 -6.42 16.09 -2.96
C ASP A 47 -6.44 16.65 -1.52
N GLN A 48 -7.42 16.25 -0.71
CA GLN A 48 -7.49 16.66 0.70
C GLN A 48 -6.31 16.13 1.53
N LEU A 49 -5.87 14.90 1.26
CA LEU A 49 -4.69 14.34 1.93
C LEU A 49 -3.40 15.05 1.51
N LEU A 50 -3.23 15.31 0.20
CA LEU A 50 -2.04 15.96 -0.34
C LEU A 50 -1.89 17.42 0.11
N LYS A 51 -3.01 18.12 0.32
CA LYS A 51 -3.02 19.53 0.73
C LYS A 51 -3.09 19.75 2.25
N ALA A 52 -3.05 18.68 3.06
CA ALA A 52 -3.29 18.76 4.50
C ALA A 52 -4.61 19.49 4.83
N ALA A 53 -5.66 19.26 4.02
CA ALA A 53 -6.94 19.94 4.18
C ALA A 53 -7.79 19.38 5.33
N ILE A 54 -7.37 18.24 5.92
CA ILE A 54 -8.05 17.62 7.05
C ILE A 54 -7.37 18.10 8.33
N PRO A 55 -8.09 18.83 9.21
CA PRO A 55 -7.50 19.37 10.43
C PRO A 55 -6.86 18.27 11.31
N GLY A 56 -5.62 18.51 11.70
CA GLY A 56 -4.85 17.61 12.56
C GLY A 56 -4.11 16.47 11.83
N LEU A 57 -4.40 16.21 10.57
CA LEU A 57 -3.63 15.25 9.78
C LEU A 57 -2.38 15.89 9.15
N PRO A 58 -1.28 15.13 9.02
CA PRO A 58 -0.08 15.59 8.33
C PRO A 58 -0.35 15.70 6.82
N LYS A 59 0.46 16.47 6.15
CA LYS A 59 0.50 16.52 4.70
C LYS A 59 1.00 15.19 4.15
N VAL A 60 0.34 14.64 3.13
CA VAL A 60 0.83 13.47 2.42
C VAL A 60 1.68 13.91 1.23
N ILE A 61 2.91 13.44 1.17
CA ILE A 61 3.79 13.59 0.01
C ILE A 61 3.69 12.29 -0.80
N LEU A 62 2.95 12.34 -1.89
CA LEU A 62 2.69 11.16 -2.72
C LEU A 62 3.79 10.97 -3.78
N HIS A 63 4.43 9.82 -3.77
CA HIS A 63 5.34 9.34 -4.80
C HIS A 63 4.65 8.25 -5.61
N HIS A 64 3.97 8.63 -6.67
CA HIS A 64 3.15 7.75 -7.50
C HIS A 64 3.65 7.78 -8.95
N PRO A 65 3.86 6.64 -9.61
CA PRO A 65 4.48 6.59 -10.94
C PRO A 65 3.70 7.35 -12.03
N VAL A 66 2.39 7.58 -11.81
CA VAL A 66 1.53 8.26 -12.78
C VAL A 66 1.04 9.63 -12.30
N LEU A 67 0.83 9.80 -10.99
CA LEU A 67 0.22 11.02 -10.41
C LEU A 67 1.22 12.05 -9.90
N SER A 68 2.49 11.67 -9.69
CA SER A 68 3.53 12.61 -9.27
C SER A 68 3.91 13.54 -10.42
N VAL A 69 4.30 14.78 -10.07
CA VAL A 69 4.82 15.76 -11.02
C VAL A 69 6.32 15.59 -11.29
N THR A 70 7.04 14.94 -10.38
CA THR A 70 8.44 14.59 -10.54
C THR A 70 8.59 13.36 -11.44
N ALA A 71 9.67 13.28 -12.20
CA ALA A 71 9.95 12.19 -13.12
C ALA A 71 11.45 11.84 -13.14
N GLY A 72 11.81 10.69 -13.71
CA GLY A 72 13.19 10.25 -13.87
C GLY A 72 13.93 10.13 -12.53
N ASP A 73 15.17 10.58 -12.51
CA ASP A 73 16.05 10.46 -11.33
C ASP A 73 15.51 11.20 -10.11
N GLU A 74 14.88 12.37 -10.29
CA GLU A 74 14.27 13.13 -9.21
C GLU A 74 13.14 12.33 -8.52
N PHE A 75 12.34 11.61 -9.29
CA PHE A 75 11.30 10.74 -8.75
C PHE A 75 11.91 9.58 -7.94
N ILE A 76 12.90 8.89 -8.50
CA ILE A 76 13.55 7.72 -7.89
C ILE A 76 14.43 8.11 -6.69
N GLU A 77 14.99 9.33 -6.66
CA GLU A 77 15.80 9.81 -5.54
C GLU A 77 15.07 9.70 -4.20
N SER A 78 13.76 9.98 -4.18
CA SER A 78 12.96 9.88 -2.96
C SER A 78 12.90 8.44 -2.42
N TYR A 79 12.82 7.45 -3.30
CA TYR A 79 12.86 6.03 -2.94
C TYR A 79 14.22 5.63 -2.37
N HIS A 80 15.30 6.11 -2.97
CA HIS A 80 16.64 5.89 -2.45
C HIS A 80 16.84 6.56 -1.08
N LYS A 81 16.33 7.78 -0.88
CA LYS A 81 16.38 8.46 0.43
C LYS A 81 15.62 7.66 1.50
N ALA A 82 14.44 7.13 1.16
CA ALA A 82 13.66 6.29 2.08
C ALA A 82 14.44 5.03 2.47
N LYS A 83 14.96 4.29 1.47
CA LYS A 83 15.79 3.09 1.68
C LYS A 83 17.00 3.35 2.57
N GLN A 84 17.62 4.54 2.46
CA GLN A 84 18.80 4.94 3.23
C GLN A 84 18.48 5.53 4.60
N GLY A 85 17.21 5.64 4.99
CA GLY A 85 16.79 6.31 6.23
C GLY A 85 17.04 7.82 6.22
N LYS A 86 17.15 8.44 5.05
CA LYS A 86 17.48 9.87 4.89
C LYS A 86 16.27 10.72 4.51
N LEU A 87 15.07 10.18 4.63
CA LEU A 87 13.85 10.88 4.22
C LEU A 87 13.49 12.03 5.19
N GLY A 88 13.82 11.89 6.48
CA GLY A 88 13.52 12.88 7.50
C GLY A 88 12.06 12.90 7.98
N ALA A 89 11.20 12.02 7.45
CA ALA A 89 9.81 11.88 7.81
C ALA A 89 9.39 10.41 7.72
N PRO A 90 8.34 9.99 8.46
CA PRO A 90 7.79 8.64 8.32
C PRO A 90 7.17 8.43 6.94
N TYR A 91 7.08 7.16 6.53
CA TYR A 91 6.45 6.81 5.26
C TYR A 91 5.61 5.55 5.33
N VAL A 92 4.67 5.46 4.39
CA VAL A 92 3.88 4.25 4.12
C VAL A 92 4.18 3.76 2.70
N VAL A 93 4.09 2.45 2.51
CA VAL A 93 4.20 1.81 1.19
C VAL A 93 2.82 1.34 0.76
N LEU A 94 2.38 1.75 -0.43
CA LEU A 94 1.19 1.24 -1.08
C LEU A 94 1.64 0.39 -2.27
N TYR A 95 1.13 -0.82 -2.37
CA TYR A 95 1.46 -1.72 -3.47
C TYR A 95 0.21 -2.07 -4.27
N GLU A 96 0.22 -1.76 -5.56
CA GLU A 96 -0.83 -2.07 -6.51
C GLU A 96 -0.36 -3.17 -7.48
N GLY A 97 -1.25 -4.12 -7.78
CA GLY A 97 -0.90 -5.27 -8.59
C GLY A 97 -0.32 -6.44 -7.78
N SER A 98 -0.12 -7.58 -8.39
CA SER A 98 0.54 -8.72 -7.74
C SER A 98 2.06 -8.56 -7.73
N VAL A 99 2.70 -9.20 -6.76
CA VAL A 99 4.15 -9.25 -6.67
C VAL A 99 4.63 -10.44 -7.48
N ALA A 100 5.41 -10.18 -8.54
CA ALA A 100 5.97 -11.24 -9.38
C ALA A 100 7.28 -11.79 -8.79
N ASP A 101 7.57 -13.04 -9.08
CA ASP A 101 8.86 -13.66 -8.75
C ASP A 101 9.89 -13.29 -9.81
N GLU A 102 10.67 -12.26 -9.53
CA GLU A 102 11.67 -11.74 -10.44
C GLU A 102 12.82 -12.74 -10.72
N SER A 103 13.05 -13.71 -9.84
CA SER A 103 14.05 -14.76 -10.06
C SER A 103 13.75 -15.63 -11.29
N ILE A 104 12.52 -15.66 -11.73
CA ILE A 104 12.11 -16.32 -12.98
C ILE A 104 12.50 -15.46 -14.18
N ALA A 105 12.21 -14.16 -14.13
CA ALA A 105 12.54 -13.22 -15.22
C ALA A 105 14.06 -13.10 -15.43
N GLU A 106 14.83 -13.06 -14.36
CA GLU A 106 16.31 -13.01 -14.39
C GLU A 106 16.94 -14.15 -15.19
N LYS A 107 16.35 -15.35 -15.16
CA LYS A 107 16.81 -16.51 -15.95
C LYS A 107 16.76 -16.27 -17.45
N PHE A 108 15.91 -15.33 -17.88
CA PHE A 108 15.74 -14.93 -19.28
C PHE A 108 16.35 -13.56 -19.56
N GLY A 109 17.14 -13.01 -18.62
CA GLY A 109 17.80 -11.71 -18.77
C GLY A 109 16.88 -10.51 -18.71
N GLY A 110 15.73 -10.63 -18.03
CA GLY A 110 14.71 -9.59 -17.95
C GLY A 110 14.13 -9.37 -16.54
N TYR A 111 13.00 -8.69 -16.51
CA TYR A 111 12.19 -8.42 -15.31
C TYR A 111 10.71 -8.44 -15.69
N TRP A 112 9.82 -8.70 -14.72
CA TRP A 112 8.37 -8.68 -14.92
C TRP A 112 7.80 -7.28 -14.75
N SER A 113 8.24 -6.56 -13.70
CA SER A 113 7.87 -5.16 -13.48
C SER A 113 9.04 -4.41 -12.86
N ALA A 114 9.29 -3.20 -13.33
CA ALA A 114 10.38 -2.37 -12.83
C ALA A 114 9.97 -0.90 -12.75
N MET A 115 10.62 -0.16 -11.86
CA MET A 115 10.41 1.26 -11.69
C MET A 115 11.74 1.94 -11.37
N GLY A 116 12.19 2.79 -12.32
CA GLY A 116 13.49 3.43 -12.28
C GLY A 116 14.65 2.50 -12.68
N THR A 117 15.85 3.05 -12.66
CA THR A 117 17.08 2.34 -12.97
C THR A 117 18.14 2.61 -11.90
N GLU A 118 19.07 1.67 -11.71
CA GLU A 118 20.28 1.87 -10.92
C GLU A 118 21.53 1.63 -11.79
N GLU A 119 22.59 2.38 -11.51
CA GLU A 119 23.85 2.22 -12.22
C GLU A 119 24.60 0.98 -11.69
N SER A 120 24.94 0.09 -12.60
CA SER A 120 25.76 -1.08 -12.31
C SER A 120 27.26 -0.72 -12.30
N ASN A 121 28.10 -1.60 -11.74
CA ASN A 121 29.54 -1.40 -11.64
C ASN A 121 30.26 -1.23 -12.99
N ASP A 122 29.63 -1.62 -14.09
CA ASP A 122 30.15 -1.47 -15.47
C ASP A 122 29.65 -0.18 -16.16
N GLY A 123 28.92 0.69 -15.44
CA GLY A 123 28.35 1.92 -15.96
C GLY A 123 27.04 1.73 -16.75
N THR A 124 26.49 0.51 -16.79
CA THR A 124 25.18 0.28 -17.40
C THR A 124 24.05 0.60 -16.43
N HIS A 125 22.93 1.11 -16.95
CA HIS A 125 21.72 1.33 -16.16
C HIS A 125 20.84 0.09 -16.22
N GLN A 126 20.58 -0.51 -15.06
CA GLN A 126 19.72 -1.68 -14.94
C GLN A 126 18.38 -1.28 -14.32
N PRO A 127 17.26 -1.77 -14.87
CA PRO A 127 15.93 -1.55 -14.28
C PRO A 127 15.88 -2.09 -12.85
N ILE A 128 15.21 -1.34 -11.96
CA ILE A 128 15.00 -1.77 -10.57
C ILE A 128 13.64 -2.47 -10.49
N PRO A 129 13.60 -3.80 -10.23
CA PRO A 129 12.35 -4.52 -10.08
C PRO A 129 11.44 -3.91 -8.99
N THR A 130 10.14 -3.81 -9.25
CA THR A 130 9.19 -3.25 -8.27
C THR A 130 9.14 -4.08 -6.99
N ALA A 131 9.29 -5.40 -7.10
CA ALA A 131 9.40 -6.31 -5.94
C ALA A 131 10.63 -5.98 -5.07
N LYS A 132 11.75 -5.52 -5.68
CA LYS A 132 12.95 -5.09 -4.94
C LYS A 132 12.66 -3.83 -4.12
N TRP A 133 11.93 -2.86 -4.69
CA TRP A 133 11.49 -1.68 -3.92
C TRP A 133 10.61 -2.05 -2.73
N LEU A 134 9.68 -2.99 -2.91
CA LEU A 134 8.87 -3.49 -1.81
C LEU A 134 9.74 -4.11 -0.71
N ASN A 135 10.68 -4.97 -1.09
CA ASN A 135 11.60 -5.60 -0.14
C ASN A 135 12.46 -4.59 0.61
N ASP A 136 12.96 -3.57 -0.09
CA ASP A 136 13.87 -2.57 0.46
C ASP A 136 13.16 -1.55 1.38
N LEU A 137 11.91 -1.20 1.08
CA LEU A 137 11.17 -0.18 1.81
C LEU A 137 10.28 -0.73 2.94
N ALA A 138 9.76 -1.95 2.80
CA ALA A 138 8.82 -2.52 3.76
C ALA A 138 9.33 -2.55 5.21
N PRO A 139 10.61 -2.88 5.51
CA PRO A 139 11.07 -3.01 6.89
C PRO A 139 10.95 -1.74 7.74
N GLU A 140 11.18 -0.57 7.15
CA GLU A 140 11.16 0.72 7.85
C GLU A 140 9.84 1.49 7.61
N ALA A 141 8.96 0.97 6.76
CA ALA A 141 7.66 1.57 6.52
C ALA A 141 6.80 1.58 7.77
N ALA A 142 6.10 2.68 8.05
CA ALA A 142 5.12 2.74 9.13
C ALA A 142 3.96 1.75 8.90
N ALA A 143 3.55 1.59 7.65
CA ALA A 143 2.59 0.57 7.22
C ALA A 143 2.87 0.15 5.77
N VAL A 144 2.53 -1.09 5.43
CA VAL A 144 2.45 -1.57 4.05
C VAL A 144 1.00 -1.88 3.73
N VAL A 145 0.49 -1.27 2.66
CA VAL A 145 -0.91 -1.37 2.23
C VAL A 145 -0.98 -2.05 0.86
N ALA A 146 -1.59 -3.22 0.82
CA ALA A 146 -1.88 -3.94 -0.41
C ALA A 146 -3.20 -3.42 -1.01
N VAL A 147 -3.13 -2.75 -2.16
CA VAL A 147 -4.26 -2.08 -2.80
C VAL A 147 -4.79 -2.93 -3.94
N GLY A 148 -6.04 -3.34 -3.83
CA GLY A 148 -6.71 -4.15 -4.82
C GLY A 148 -6.51 -5.65 -4.68
N THR A 149 -7.34 -6.43 -5.38
CA THR A 149 -7.34 -7.89 -5.32
C THR A 149 -6.02 -8.52 -5.74
N CYS A 150 -5.30 -7.92 -6.69
CA CYS A 150 -4.01 -8.43 -7.13
C CYS A 150 -2.95 -8.34 -6.02
N ALA A 151 -2.83 -7.20 -5.35
CA ALA A 151 -1.90 -7.03 -4.24
C ALA A 151 -2.29 -7.85 -3.01
N THR A 152 -3.60 -7.97 -2.74
CA THR A 152 -4.10 -8.67 -1.53
C THR A 152 -4.11 -10.18 -1.67
N TRP A 153 -4.41 -10.73 -2.86
CA TRP A 153 -4.64 -12.17 -3.07
C TRP A 153 -3.93 -12.73 -4.31
N GLY A 154 -3.05 -11.96 -4.96
CA GLY A 154 -2.41 -12.33 -6.22
C GLY A 154 -3.26 -12.05 -7.47
N GLY A 155 -4.59 -12.04 -7.36
CA GLY A 155 -5.51 -11.68 -8.43
C GLY A 155 -5.42 -12.52 -9.70
N ILE A 156 -5.70 -11.89 -10.84
CA ILE A 156 -5.63 -12.54 -12.16
C ILE A 156 -4.22 -13.04 -12.50
N PRO A 157 -3.13 -12.30 -12.24
CA PRO A 157 -1.78 -12.79 -12.54
C PRO A 157 -1.41 -14.08 -11.80
N ALA A 158 -1.97 -14.30 -10.59
CA ALA A 158 -1.73 -15.51 -9.80
C ALA A 158 -2.71 -16.66 -10.10
N ALA A 159 -3.62 -16.48 -11.08
CA ALA A 159 -4.56 -17.54 -11.48
C ALA A 159 -3.85 -18.76 -12.10
N ALA A 160 -4.61 -19.82 -12.38
CA ALA A 160 -4.09 -21.03 -12.98
C ALA A 160 -3.27 -20.75 -14.25
N GLY A 161 -2.07 -21.31 -14.36
CA GLY A 161 -1.12 -21.03 -15.43
C GLY A 161 -0.17 -19.84 -15.11
N ASN A 162 -0.08 -19.42 -13.87
CA ASN A 162 0.80 -18.37 -13.37
C ASN A 162 2.29 -18.59 -13.71
N VAL A 163 2.71 -18.08 -14.86
CA VAL A 163 4.10 -18.22 -15.36
C VAL A 163 5.08 -17.30 -14.64
N THR A 164 4.57 -16.26 -13.98
CA THR A 164 5.36 -15.26 -13.24
C THR A 164 5.51 -15.60 -11.77
N ASN A 165 4.90 -16.70 -11.32
CA ASN A 165 4.78 -17.06 -9.91
C ASN A 165 4.31 -15.87 -9.05
N SER A 166 3.39 -15.06 -9.61
CA SER A 166 2.84 -13.89 -8.93
C SER A 166 2.09 -14.28 -7.66
N MET A 167 2.22 -13.44 -6.65
CA MET A 167 1.68 -13.69 -5.32
C MET A 167 1.14 -12.40 -4.69
N SER A 168 0.51 -12.52 -3.52
CA SER A 168 0.09 -11.37 -2.72
C SER A 168 1.29 -10.69 -2.05
N VAL A 169 1.10 -9.45 -1.60
CA VAL A 169 2.09 -8.72 -0.78
C VAL A 169 2.38 -9.49 0.52
N MET A 170 1.35 -10.07 1.13
CA MET A 170 1.50 -10.85 2.36
C MET A 170 2.31 -12.13 2.14
N ASP A 171 2.11 -12.83 1.03
CA ASP A 171 2.89 -14.04 0.71
C ASP A 171 4.35 -13.68 0.40
N PHE A 172 4.58 -12.55 -0.29
CA PHE A 172 5.91 -12.07 -0.63
C PHE A 172 6.72 -11.64 0.60
N LEU A 173 6.13 -10.83 1.49
CA LEU A 173 6.81 -10.37 2.71
C LEU A 173 6.92 -11.46 3.79
N GLY A 174 6.09 -12.49 3.69
CA GLY A 174 6.02 -13.57 4.66
C GLY A 174 5.05 -13.30 5.81
N LYS A 175 4.59 -14.38 6.45
CA LYS A 175 3.55 -14.35 7.48
C LYS A 175 3.98 -13.65 8.78
N ASP A 176 5.26 -13.58 9.03
CA ASP A 176 5.83 -12.98 10.24
C ASP A 176 6.23 -11.53 10.04
N TYR A 177 6.01 -10.98 8.83
CA TYR A 177 6.32 -9.59 8.56
C TYR A 177 5.46 -8.66 9.40
N LEU A 178 6.12 -7.69 10.02
CA LEU A 178 5.51 -6.56 10.70
C LEU A 178 6.24 -5.28 10.28
N SER A 179 5.48 -4.23 10.00
CA SER A 179 6.00 -2.90 9.73
C SER A 179 6.70 -2.29 10.94
N SER A 180 7.33 -1.12 10.81
CA SER A 180 7.96 -0.42 11.93
C SER A 180 6.98 -0.06 13.07
N LEU A 181 5.69 0.03 12.78
CA LEU A 181 4.62 0.17 13.78
C LEU A 181 4.09 -1.17 14.33
N GLY A 182 4.66 -2.30 13.92
CA GLY A 182 4.19 -3.62 14.33
C GLY A 182 2.90 -4.07 13.64
N LEU A 183 2.58 -3.52 12.47
CA LEU A 183 1.39 -3.87 11.69
C LEU A 183 1.71 -4.92 10.63
N PRO A 184 0.86 -5.94 10.45
CA PRO A 184 0.94 -6.80 9.27
C PRO A 184 0.57 -6.00 8.01
N PRO A 185 0.77 -6.54 6.79
CA PRO A 185 0.27 -5.91 5.58
C PRO A 185 -1.24 -5.65 5.67
N ILE A 186 -1.65 -4.42 5.36
CA ILE A 186 -3.05 -4.00 5.39
C ILE A 186 -3.66 -4.26 4.04
N ASN A 187 -4.73 -5.06 4.00
CA ASN A 187 -5.35 -5.51 2.76
C ASN A 187 -6.62 -4.72 2.42
N ILE A 188 -6.65 -4.08 1.25
CA ILE A 188 -7.81 -3.37 0.71
C ILE A 188 -8.24 -4.04 -0.60
N PRO A 189 -8.95 -5.18 -0.53
CA PRO A 189 -9.37 -5.92 -1.70
C PRO A 189 -10.45 -5.19 -2.50
N GLY A 190 -10.50 -5.51 -3.78
CA GLY A 190 -11.44 -5.00 -4.80
C GLY A 190 -10.74 -4.94 -6.15
N CYS A 191 -11.46 -5.07 -7.27
CA CYS A 191 -10.89 -4.98 -8.62
C CYS A 191 -11.70 -4.00 -9.48
N ALA A 192 -11.48 -2.70 -9.29
CA ALA A 192 -10.64 -2.04 -8.27
C ALA A 192 -11.40 -1.91 -6.95
N PRO A 193 -10.74 -1.57 -5.82
CA PRO A 193 -11.42 -1.24 -4.56
C PRO A 193 -12.18 0.08 -4.70
N VAL A 194 -13.15 0.30 -3.81
CA VAL A 194 -13.79 1.62 -3.69
C VAL A 194 -12.74 2.63 -3.23
N GLY A 195 -12.61 3.76 -3.95
CA GLY A 195 -11.59 4.77 -3.67
C GLY A 195 -11.66 5.31 -2.24
N ASP A 196 -12.88 5.56 -1.74
CA ASP A 196 -13.10 6.03 -0.36
C ASP A 196 -12.58 5.03 0.67
N ASN A 197 -12.72 3.71 0.44
CA ASN A 197 -12.20 2.69 1.35
C ASN A 197 -10.67 2.79 1.50
N LEU A 198 -9.97 3.08 0.40
CA LEU A 198 -8.53 3.28 0.43
C LEU A 198 -8.15 4.55 1.20
N THR A 199 -8.74 5.68 0.82
CA THR A 199 -8.36 6.98 1.42
C THR A 199 -8.79 7.09 2.88
N GLU A 200 -9.93 6.50 3.27
CA GLU A 200 -10.38 6.38 4.66
C GLU A 200 -9.39 5.52 5.48
N THR A 201 -8.93 4.40 4.91
CA THR A 201 -7.92 3.57 5.57
C THR A 201 -6.62 4.33 5.78
N ILE A 202 -6.12 5.04 4.76
CA ILE A 202 -4.92 5.87 4.89
C ILE A 202 -5.13 6.98 5.94
N ALA A 203 -6.25 7.68 5.91
CA ALA A 203 -6.55 8.70 6.91
C ALA A 203 -6.55 8.13 8.34
N SER A 204 -7.12 6.94 8.54
CA SER A 204 -7.13 6.27 9.85
C SER A 204 -5.73 5.90 10.33
N ILE A 205 -4.84 5.45 9.43
CA ILE A 205 -3.43 5.19 9.74
C ILE A 205 -2.72 6.50 10.10
N LEU A 206 -2.96 7.57 9.36
CA LEU A 206 -2.38 8.89 9.66
C LEU A 206 -2.86 9.43 11.00
N MET A 207 -4.15 9.28 11.34
CA MET A 207 -4.70 9.66 12.66
C MET A 207 -4.00 8.91 13.79
N PHE A 208 -3.75 7.62 13.61
CA PHE A 208 -3.01 6.82 14.59
C PHE A 208 -1.55 7.30 14.71
N LEU A 209 -0.87 7.56 13.59
CA LEU A 209 0.52 8.04 13.56
C LEU A 209 0.70 9.34 14.33
N VAL A 210 -0.24 10.28 14.22
CA VAL A 210 -0.16 11.58 14.92
C VAL A 210 -0.81 11.56 16.31
N GLY A 211 -1.28 10.39 16.77
CA GLY A 211 -1.89 10.24 18.11
C GLY A 211 -3.29 10.82 18.26
N LEU A 212 -4.00 11.09 17.16
CA LEU A 212 -5.36 11.61 17.15
C LEU A 212 -6.44 10.51 17.16
N GLY A 213 -6.06 9.28 16.97
CA GLY A 213 -6.98 8.14 16.94
C GLY A 213 -6.33 6.84 17.45
N PRO A 214 -7.16 5.85 17.79
CA PRO A 214 -6.67 4.52 18.13
C PRO A 214 -6.07 3.83 16.89
N LEU A 215 -5.30 2.77 17.13
CA LEU A 215 -4.91 1.86 16.05
C LEU A 215 -6.15 1.30 15.38
N PRO A 216 -6.29 1.40 14.05
CA PRO A 216 -7.41 0.79 13.33
C PRO A 216 -7.50 -0.71 13.59
N GLU A 217 -8.72 -1.22 13.74
CA GLU A 217 -8.97 -2.65 13.88
C GLU A 217 -8.93 -3.34 12.51
N PHE A 218 -8.23 -4.47 12.43
CA PHE A 218 -8.15 -5.30 11.25
C PHE A 218 -8.75 -6.68 11.54
N ASP A 219 -9.37 -7.28 10.53
CA ASP A 219 -9.86 -8.65 10.61
C ASP A 219 -8.72 -9.68 10.46
N GLY A 220 -9.03 -10.97 10.54
CA GLY A 220 -8.05 -12.05 10.40
C GLY A 220 -7.37 -12.15 9.03
N LEU A 221 -7.81 -11.36 8.04
CA LEU A 221 -7.23 -11.23 6.70
C LEU A 221 -6.47 -9.92 6.51
N GLY A 222 -6.27 -9.13 7.58
CA GLY A 222 -5.59 -7.84 7.51
C GLY A 222 -6.43 -6.73 6.86
N ARG A 223 -7.76 -6.91 6.71
CA ARG A 223 -8.64 -5.90 6.13
C ARG A 223 -9.20 -4.98 7.22
N PRO A 224 -9.39 -3.67 6.95
CA PRO A 224 -10.06 -2.77 7.89
C PRO A 224 -11.43 -3.33 8.31
N ALA A 225 -11.58 -3.65 9.59
CA ALA A 225 -12.75 -4.37 10.09
C ALA A 225 -14.07 -3.60 9.86
N TRP A 226 -14.02 -2.26 9.96
CA TRP A 226 -15.22 -1.42 9.76
C TRP A 226 -15.67 -1.37 8.29
N LEU A 227 -14.77 -1.58 7.31
CA LEU A 227 -15.11 -1.56 5.89
C LEU A 227 -15.57 -2.91 5.35
N TYR A 228 -15.05 -4.01 5.90
CA TYR A 228 -15.25 -5.37 5.37
C TYR A 228 -16.05 -6.28 6.29
N LYS A 229 -16.71 -5.71 7.31
CA LYS A 229 -17.54 -6.45 8.27
C LYS A 229 -18.74 -7.12 7.61
N ASP A 230 -19.37 -6.43 6.69
CA ASP A 230 -20.56 -6.90 5.99
C ASP A 230 -20.29 -7.09 4.50
N THR A 231 -21.00 -8.05 3.90
CA THR A 231 -20.99 -8.23 2.46
C THR A 231 -21.86 -7.19 1.77
N VAL A 232 -21.58 -6.88 0.50
CA VAL A 232 -22.43 -5.98 -0.31
C VAL A 232 -23.89 -6.45 -0.33
N HIS A 233 -24.11 -7.77 -0.33
CA HIS A 233 -25.44 -8.35 -0.27
C HIS A 233 -26.19 -7.98 1.02
N ARG A 234 -25.52 -8.00 2.18
CA ARG A 234 -26.13 -7.59 3.46
C ARG A 234 -26.37 -6.08 3.56
N LEU A 235 -25.54 -5.29 2.90
CA LEU A 235 -25.67 -3.83 2.85
C LEU A 235 -26.72 -3.36 1.83
N SER A 236 -27.15 -4.24 0.92
CA SER A 236 -28.12 -3.89 -0.12
C SER A 236 -29.53 -3.76 0.47
N LEU A 237 -30.08 -2.56 0.40
CA LEU A 237 -31.45 -2.27 0.84
C LEU A 237 -32.52 -2.93 -0.05
N ILE A 238 -32.18 -3.35 -1.26
CA ILE A 238 -33.14 -3.99 -2.18
C ILE A 238 -33.73 -5.28 -1.61
N HIS A 239 -32.97 -6.02 -0.79
CA HIS A 239 -33.43 -7.24 -0.12
C HIS A 239 -34.34 -6.94 1.10
N ILE A 240 -34.34 -5.71 1.58
CA ILE A 240 -35.16 -5.26 2.71
C ILE A 240 -36.46 -4.63 2.20
N SER A 241 -36.39 -3.81 1.15
CA SER A 241 -37.49 -3.03 0.62
C SER A 241 -38.32 -3.75 -0.44
N GLU A 242 -37.72 -4.69 -1.15
CA GLU A 242 -38.42 -5.50 -2.17
C GLU A 242 -38.15 -7.00 -1.95
N PRO A 243 -38.87 -7.66 -1.01
CA PRO A 243 -38.84 -9.10 -0.93
C PRO A 243 -39.44 -9.67 -2.22
N THR A 244 -38.58 -10.22 -3.08
CA THR A 244 -39.00 -10.90 -4.31
C THR A 244 -39.98 -12.02 -3.89
N ARG A 245 -41.27 -11.82 -4.10
CA ARG A 245 -42.25 -12.90 -4.05
C ARG A 245 -41.98 -13.80 -5.24
N LEU A 246 -41.16 -14.81 -5.03
CA LEU A 246 -41.16 -15.98 -5.89
C LEU A 246 -42.51 -16.67 -5.68
N ARG A 247 -43.43 -16.51 -6.64
CA ARG A 247 -44.59 -17.35 -6.82
C ARG A 247 -44.23 -18.54 -7.68
#